data_99abd2f307954dc357f3fc6ac58a5f46
#
_entry.id   99abd2f307954dc357f3fc6ac58a5f46
#
_cell.length_a   1.000
_cell.length_b   1.000
_cell.length_c   1.000
_cell.angle_alpha   90.00
_cell.angle_beta   90.00
_cell.angle_gamma   90.00
#
_symmetry.space_group_name_H-M   'P 1'
#
loop_
_entity.id
_entity.type
_entity.pdbx_description
1 polymer ?
#
loop_
_entity_poly.entity_id
_entity_poly.type
_entity_poly.pdbx_seq_one_letter_code
_entity_poly.pdbx_strand_id
1 'polypeptide(L)'
;QFTDNSLIQTNLAAYVNQTMGDIDNLINTTLPMSVRKVYQSIIEESVAKVVTGLTTSDKAISDTVMKWAEKGFYGFTDNQGKRWKADTYARQVIKSTAWRVYREVRMAPADEMGIDTFYYHKKATAREMCAPLQHQIVTTGVAREVNGERVLALADYGYGHPAGCQGINCTHEMTPYIPGVNYKPDLPDHLKDLTPEEAIANANVQAKQRALERSIRKSKELLHVAEKLGDSELISSYKSKVRMK
;
A
#
# COMPACT_ATOMS: atom_id res chain seq x y z
N GLN A 1 -22.45 -3.54 -10.26
CA GLN A 1 -21.82 -3.98 -9.01
C GLN A 1 -20.41 -4.48 -9.32
N PHE A 2 -19.46 -4.33 -8.39
CA PHE A 2 -18.05 -4.78 -8.55
C PHE A 2 -17.94 -6.28 -8.87
N THR A 3 -18.86 -7.10 -8.35
CA THR A 3 -18.90 -8.54 -8.55
C THR A 3 -19.24 -8.99 -9.97
N ASP A 4 -19.87 -8.13 -10.75
CA ASP A 4 -20.34 -8.48 -12.11
C ASP A 4 -19.37 -7.97 -13.19
N ASN A 5 -18.29 -7.29 -12.81
CA ASN A 5 -17.29 -6.82 -13.74
C ASN A 5 -16.28 -7.96 -14.02
N SER A 6 -16.48 -8.66 -15.12
CA SER A 6 -15.62 -9.77 -15.57
C SER A 6 -14.16 -9.34 -15.75
N LEU A 7 -13.92 -8.08 -16.10
CA LEU A 7 -12.59 -7.50 -16.24
C LEU A 7 -11.84 -7.50 -14.90
N ILE A 8 -12.52 -7.13 -13.81
CA ILE A 8 -11.93 -7.14 -12.46
C ILE A 8 -11.60 -8.57 -12.02
N GLN A 9 -12.55 -9.50 -12.22
CA GLN A 9 -12.34 -10.90 -11.83
C GLN A 9 -11.22 -11.56 -12.63
N THR A 10 -11.17 -11.33 -13.94
CA THR A 10 -10.12 -11.88 -14.82
C THR A 10 -8.74 -11.31 -14.46
N ASN A 11 -8.68 -10.03 -14.07
CA ASN A 11 -7.42 -9.35 -13.81
C ASN A 11 -6.97 -9.43 -12.33
N LEU A 12 -7.86 -9.84 -11.40
CA LEU A 12 -7.54 -9.87 -9.97
C LEU A 12 -6.31 -10.76 -9.68
N ALA A 13 -6.28 -11.97 -10.24
CA ALA A 13 -5.14 -12.87 -10.08
C ALA A 13 -3.85 -12.28 -10.67
N ALA A 14 -3.95 -11.61 -11.82
CA ALA A 14 -2.82 -10.91 -12.43
C ALA A 14 -2.32 -9.76 -11.54
N TYR A 15 -3.20 -8.96 -10.95
CA TYR A 15 -2.84 -7.88 -10.04
C TYR A 15 -2.21 -8.38 -8.75
N VAL A 16 -2.73 -9.47 -8.18
CA VAL A 16 -2.13 -10.11 -7.00
C VAL A 16 -0.73 -10.62 -7.34
N ASN A 17 -0.58 -11.33 -8.45
CA ASN A 17 0.71 -11.84 -8.91
C ASN A 17 1.73 -10.72 -9.14
N GLN A 18 1.33 -9.66 -9.83
CA GLN A 18 2.19 -8.51 -10.09
C GLN A 18 2.59 -7.83 -8.78
N THR A 19 1.64 -7.61 -7.86
CA THR A 19 1.94 -6.97 -6.57
C THR A 19 2.84 -7.84 -5.70
N MET A 20 2.64 -9.15 -5.68
CA MET A 20 3.54 -10.08 -5.00
C MET A 20 4.93 -10.06 -5.63
N GLY A 21 5.02 -10.07 -6.97
CA GLY A 21 6.29 -9.96 -7.69
C GLY A 21 7.02 -8.66 -7.40
N ASP A 22 6.30 -7.53 -7.41
CA ASP A 22 6.86 -6.22 -7.09
C ASP A 22 7.41 -6.17 -5.67
N ILE A 23 6.68 -6.72 -4.71
CA ILE A 23 7.12 -6.78 -3.31
C ILE A 23 8.28 -7.75 -3.15
N ASP A 24 8.21 -8.94 -3.73
CA ASP A 24 9.27 -9.93 -3.70
C ASP A 24 10.57 -9.38 -4.29
N ASN A 25 10.49 -8.62 -5.37
CA ASN A 25 11.65 -7.93 -5.95
C ASN A 25 12.22 -6.84 -5.04
N LEU A 26 11.34 -6.04 -4.40
CA LEU A 26 11.76 -5.00 -3.46
C LEU A 26 12.46 -5.56 -2.21
N ILE A 27 12.03 -6.71 -1.72
CA ILE A 27 12.58 -7.37 -0.53
C ILE A 27 13.55 -8.48 -0.88
N ASN A 28 13.76 -8.75 -2.16
CA ASN A 28 14.69 -9.75 -2.68
C ASN A 28 14.50 -11.14 -2.00
N THR A 29 13.29 -11.68 -2.04
CA THR A 29 12.95 -12.95 -1.39
C THR A 29 13.12 -14.15 -2.32
N THR A 30 13.43 -15.31 -1.72
CA THR A 30 13.62 -16.60 -2.40
C THR A 30 12.52 -17.62 -2.07
N LEU A 31 11.31 -17.17 -1.75
CA LEU A 31 10.20 -18.08 -1.49
C LEU A 31 10.03 -19.11 -2.63
N PRO A 32 10.06 -20.43 -2.34
CA PRO A 32 9.87 -21.45 -3.37
C PRO A 32 8.54 -21.27 -4.10
N MET A 33 8.53 -21.48 -5.42
CA MET A 33 7.33 -21.29 -6.26
C MET A 33 6.12 -22.11 -5.79
N SER A 34 6.34 -23.31 -5.25
CA SER A 34 5.26 -24.16 -4.71
C SER A 34 4.59 -23.53 -3.48
N VAL A 35 5.39 -22.95 -2.59
CA VAL A 35 4.93 -22.24 -1.40
C VAL A 35 4.20 -20.95 -1.82
N ARG A 36 4.76 -20.22 -2.78
CA ARG A 36 4.18 -18.98 -3.31
C ARG A 36 2.78 -19.20 -3.86
N LYS A 37 2.52 -20.24 -4.65
CA LYS A 37 1.20 -20.54 -5.22
C LYS A 37 0.12 -20.78 -4.16
N VAL A 38 0.45 -21.51 -3.09
CA VAL A 38 -0.50 -21.78 -1.99
C VAL A 38 -0.88 -20.48 -1.26
N TYR A 39 0.09 -19.62 -1.00
CA TYR A 39 -0.17 -18.36 -0.29
C TYR A 39 -0.82 -17.32 -1.17
N GLN A 40 -0.55 -17.35 -2.47
CA GLN A 40 -1.18 -16.49 -3.46
C GLN A 40 -2.71 -16.67 -3.50
N SER A 41 -3.20 -17.90 -3.57
CA SER A 41 -4.65 -18.16 -3.62
C SER A 41 -5.41 -17.61 -2.40
N ILE A 42 -4.77 -17.64 -1.22
CA ILE A 42 -5.33 -17.07 0.01
C ILE A 42 -5.39 -15.54 -0.09
N ILE A 43 -4.36 -14.90 -0.68
CA ILE A 43 -4.35 -13.46 -0.91
C ILE A 43 -5.41 -13.06 -1.93
N GLU A 44 -5.54 -13.80 -3.03
CA GLU A 44 -6.55 -13.54 -4.07
C GLU A 44 -7.96 -13.54 -3.47
N GLU A 45 -8.32 -14.56 -2.68
CA GLU A 45 -9.58 -14.61 -1.95
C GLU A 45 -9.76 -13.39 -1.03
N SER A 46 -8.72 -13.04 -0.29
CA SER A 46 -8.76 -11.94 0.67
C SER A 46 -8.92 -10.58 -0.02
N VAL A 47 -8.18 -10.34 -1.12
CA VAL A 47 -8.29 -9.11 -1.90
C VAL A 47 -9.66 -9.00 -2.57
N ALA A 48 -10.19 -10.09 -3.13
CA ALA A 48 -11.52 -10.12 -3.71
C ALA A 48 -12.59 -9.68 -2.70
N LYS A 49 -12.54 -10.19 -1.47
CA LYS A 49 -13.45 -9.81 -0.39
C LYS A 49 -13.33 -8.34 0.01
N VAL A 50 -12.11 -7.78 0.00
CA VAL A 50 -11.88 -6.35 0.32
C VAL A 50 -12.43 -5.46 -0.80
N VAL A 51 -12.13 -5.77 -2.05
CA VAL A 51 -12.54 -4.98 -3.22
C VAL A 51 -14.06 -4.98 -3.39
N THR A 52 -14.71 -6.10 -3.07
CA THR A 52 -16.18 -6.21 -3.12
C THR A 52 -16.89 -5.67 -1.88
N GLY A 53 -16.15 -5.19 -0.89
CA GLY A 53 -16.72 -4.63 0.35
C GLY A 53 -17.26 -5.69 1.33
N LEU A 54 -17.03 -6.98 1.07
CA LEU A 54 -17.47 -8.07 1.95
C LEU A 54 -16.70 -8.14 3.27
N THR A 55 -15.52 -7.54 3.32
CA THR A 55 -14.70 -7.45 4.53
C THR A 55 -13.82 -6.21 4.53
N THR A 56 -13.34 -5.82 5.71
CA THR A 56 -12.33 -4.76 5.83
C THR A 56 -10.93 -5.29 5.50
N SER A 57 -10.02 -4.42 5.07
CA SER A 57 -8.63 -4.81 4.80
C SER A 57 -7.93 -5.37 6.05
N ASP A 58 -8.21 -4.86 7.25
CA ASP A 58 -7.60 -5.36 8.48
C ASP A 58 -8.13 -6.75 8.87
N LYS A 59 -9.43 -7.01 8.67
CA LYS A 59 -10.00 -8.37 8.86
C LYS A 59 -9.42 -9.34 7.83
N ALA A 60 -9.34 -8.97 6.57
CA ALA A 60 -8.76 -9.80 5.51
C ALA A 60 -7.29 -10.17 5.81
N ILE A 61 -6.49 -9.22 6.33
CA ILE A 61 -5.11 -9.47 6.75
C ILE A 61 -5.08 -10.50 7.88
N SER A 62 -5.92 -10.33 8.91
CA SER A 62 -5.98 -11.26 10.05
C SER A 62 -6.35 -12.67 9.59
N ASP A 63 -7.36 -12.81 8.75
CA ASP A 63 -7.79 -14.11 8.23
C ASP A 63 -6.71 -14.75 7.34
N THR A 64 -6.01 -13.97 6.52
CA THR A 64 -4.88 -14.42 5.70
C THR A 64 -3.75 -14.96 6.57
N VAL A 65 -3.36 -14.21 7.60
CA VAL A 65 -2.28 -14.60 8.52
C VAL A 65 -2.63 -15.89 9.27
N MET A 66 -3.90 -16.03 9.72
CA MET A 66 -4.35 -17.26 10.37
C MET A 66 -4.30 -18.47 9.41
N LYS A 67 -4.83 -18.34 8.19
CA LYS A 67 -4.76 -19.40 7.18
C LYS A 67 -3.32 -19.78 6.81
N TRP A 68 -2.41 -18.80 6.80
CA TRP A 68 -0.98 -19.07 6.57
C TRP A 68 -0.33 -19.78 7.75
N ALA A 69 -0.64 -19.37 8.98
CA ALA A 69 -0.15 -20.01 10.19
C ALA A 69 -0.60 -21.49 10.29
N GLU A 70 -1.85 -21.78 9.96
CA GLU A 70 -2.41 -23.15 9.85
C GLU A 70 -1.62 -24.01 8.84
N LYS A 71 -1.04 -23.39 7.81
CA LYS A 71 -0.17 -24.03 6.82
C LYS A 71 1.32 -23.98 7.17
N GLY A 72 1.66 -23.56 8.39
CA GLY A 72 3.05 -23.48 8.88
C GLY A 72 3.86 -22.30 8.37
N PHE A 73 3.21 -21.28 7.77
CA PHE A 73 3.91 -20.08 7.31
C PHE A 73 3.80 -18.95 8.33
N TYR A 74 4.91 -18.66 9.01
CA TYR A 74 5.00 -17.59 10.02
C TYR A 74 5.86 -16.41 9.57
N GLY A 75 6.54 -16.53 8.46
CA GLY A 75 7.43 -15.53 7.90
C GLY A 75 8.58 -16.16 7.12
N PHE A 76 9.46 -15.34 6.61
CA PHE A 76 10.65 -15.76 5.86
C PHE A 76 11.81 -14.80 6.07
N THR A 77 13.00 -15.19 5.62
CA THR A 77 14.19 -14.35 5.61
C THR A 77 14.52 -13.99 4.16
N ASP A 78 14.71 -12.71 3.88
CA ASP A 78 15.10 -12.25 2.54
C ASP A 78 16.59 -12.52 2.24
N ASN A 79 17.03 -12.26 1.01
CA ASN A 79 18.41 -12.50 0.59
C ASN A 79 19.45 -11.61 1.30
N GLN A 80 19.00 -10.56 1.99
CA GLN A 80 19.84 -9.69 2.82
C GLN A 80 19.90 -10.15 4.28
N GLY A 81 19.29 -11.29 4.61
CA GLY A 81 19.21 -11.81 5.97
C GLY A 81 18.13 -11.14 6.85
N LYS A 82 17.31 -10.27 6.30
CA LYS A 82 16.24 -9.59 7.04
C LYS A 82 15.03 -10.52 7.18
N ARG A 83 14.58 -10.69 8.43
CA ARG A 83 13.41 -11.51 8.72
C ARG A 83 12.12 -10.73 8.51
N TRP A 84 11.24 -11.26 7.68
CA TRP A 84 9.89 -10.77 7.41
C TRP A 84 8.86 -11.59 8.17
N LYS A 85 7.94 -10.91 8.85
CA LYS A 85 6.79 -11.57 9.47
C LYS A 85 5.66 -11.71 8.44
N ALA A 86 4.89 -12.80 8.56
CA ALA A 86 3.75 -13.08 7.70
C ALA A 86 2.72 -11.93 7.69
N ASP A 87 2.42 -11.34 8.85
CA ASP A 87 1.48 -10.22 8.98
C ASP A 87 1.93 -8.96 8.22
N THR A 88 3.22 -8.67 8.25
CA THR A 88 3.78 -7.51 7.54
C THR A 88 3.72 -7.70 6.03
N TYR A 89 4.04 -8.90 5.55
CA TYR A 89 3.98 -9.23 4.14
C TYR A 89 2.53 -9.24 3.63
N ALA A 90 1.61 -9.93 4.34
CA ALA A 90 0.20 -9.96 4.00
C ALA A 90 -0.41 -8.56 3.92
N ARG A 91 -0.09 -7.69 4.90
CA ARG A 91 -0.55 -6.31 4.92
C ARG A 91 -0.11 -5.53 3.69
N GLN A 92 1.14 -5.66 3.28
CA GLN A 92 1.66 -4.97 2.10
C GLN A 92 0.96 -5.46 0.82
N VAL A 93 0.87 -6.77 0.64
CA VAL A 93 0.27 -7.34 -0.58
C VAL A 93 -1.20 -6.99 -0.66
N ILE A 94 -1.99 -7.26 0.39
CA ILE A 94 -3.45 -7.03 0.38
C ILE A 94 -3.77 -5.54 0.17
N LYS A 95 -3.14 -4.64 0.94
CA LYS A 95 -3.41 -3.20 0.81
C LYS A 95 -2.97 -2.65 -0.54
N SER A 96 -1.79 -3.01 -1.03
CA SER A 96 -1.29 -2.51 -2.32
C SER A 96 -2.10 -3.03 -3.50
N THR A 97 -2.52 -4.31 -3.46
CA THR A 97 -3.37 -4.87 -4.52
C THR A 97 -4.77 -4.25 -4.49
N ALA A 98 -5.39 -4.11 -3.32
CA ALA A 98 -6.70 -3.47 -3.21
C ALA A 98 -6.68 -2.02 -3.75
N TRP A 99 -5.63 -1.24 -3.43
CA TRP A 99 -5.46 0.10 -3.98
C TRP A 99 -5.20 0.11 -5.49
N ARG A 100 -4.47 -0.87 -6.02
CA ARG A 100 -4.24 -1.02 -7.48
C ARG A 100 -5.56 -1.28 -8.20
N VAL A 101 -6.34 -2.26 -7.74
CA VAL A 101 -7.66 -2.58 -8.31
C VAL A 101 -8.61 -1.38 -8.22
N TYR A 102 -8.66 -0.71 -7.07
CA TYR A 102 -9.51 0.47 -6.88
C TYR A 102 -9.17 1.60 -7.87
N ARG A 103 -7.89 1.87 -8.10
CA ARG A 103 -7.46 2.88 -9.07
C ARG A 103 -7.82 2.49 -10.49
N GLU A 104 -7.56 1.26 -10.88
CA GLU A 104 -7.83 0.74 -12.21
C GLU A 104 -9.31 0.90 -12.58
N VAL A 105 -10.19 0.48 -11.67
CA VAL A 105 -11.64 0.62 -11.87
C VAL A 105 -12.08 2.08 -11.99
N ARG A 106 -11.45 2.99 -11.25
CA ARG A 106 -11.77 4.43 -11.35
C ARG A 106 -11.25 5.07 -12.63
N MET A 107 -10.15 4.57 -13.17
CA MET A 107 -9.53 5.12 -14.37
C MET A 107 -10.10 4.52 -15.67
N ALA A 108 -10.64 3.30 -15.64
CA ALA A 108 -11.17 2.64 -16.82
C ALA A 108 -12.18 3.48 -17.63
N PRO A 109 -13.16 4.18 -17.04
CA PRO A 109 -14.05 5.06 -17.80
C PRO A 109 -13.34 6.24 -18.48
N ALA A 110 -12.26 6.75 -17.88
CA ALA A 110 -11.47 7.82 -18.45
C ALA A 110 -10.68 7.33 -19.68
N ASP A 111 -10.10 6.14 -19.57
CA ASP A 111 -9.37 5.49 -20.67
C ASP A 111 -10.31 5.23 -21.85
N GLU A 112 -11.54 4.74 -21.60
CA GLU A 112 -12.58 4.53 -22.63
C GLU A 112 -12.97 5.84 -23.35
N MET A 113 -12.91 6.97 -22.64
CA MET A 113 -13.19 8.31 -23.19
C MET A 113 -11.95 9.01 -23.75
N GLY A 114 -10.78 8.36 -23.75
CA GLY A 114 -9.52 8.94 -24.20
C GLY A 114 -9.00 10.06 -23.31
N ILE A 115 -9.41 10.12 -22.05
CA ILE A 115 -8.94 11.11 -21.07
C ILE A 115 -7.64 10.57 -20.42
N ASP A 116 -6.52 11.24 -20.71
CA ASP A 116 -5.21 10.91 -20.19
C ASP A 116 -4.71 11.86 -19.10
N THR A 117 -5.55 12.82 -18.68
CA THR A 117 -5.23 13.84 -17.68
C THR A 117 -6.05 13.65 -16.40
N PHE A 118 -5.40 13.85 -15.24
CA PHE A 118 -5.99 13.57 -13.94
C PHE A 118 -5.58 14.63 -12.93
N TYR A 119 -6.46 14.93 -11.99
CA TYR A 119 -6.14 15.67 -10.79
C TYR A 119 -5.54 14.72 -9.73
N TYR A 120 -4.33 15.03 -9.23
CA TYR A 120 -3.65 14.26 -8.21
C TYR A 120 -3.98 14.78 -6.81
N HIS A 121 -4.72 14.00 -6.04
CA HIS A 121 -5.23 14.44 -4.73
C HIS A 121 -4.12 14.70 -3.73
N LYS A 122 -4.31 15.74 -2.88
CA LYS A 122 -3.38 16.14 -1.82
C LYS A 122 -3.68 15.39 -0.52
N LYS A 123 -2.64 14.99 0.21
CA LYS A 123 -2.69 14.35 1.52
C LYS A 123 -1.66 14.97 2.46
N ALA A 124 -1.90 14.88 3.77
CA ALA A 124 -0.99 15.40 4.78
C ALA A 124 0.38 14.70 4.81
N THR A 125 0.48 13.51 4.22
CA THR A 125 1.72 12.73 4.14
C THR A 125 1.97 12.26 2.71
N ALA A 126 3.19 12.45 2.22
CA ALA A 126 3.58 11.98 0.89
C ALA A 126 5.04 11.52 0.87
N ARG A 127 5.36 10.57 -0.03
CA ARG A 127 6.75 10.24 -0.34
C ARG A 127 7.32 11.23 -1.36
N GLU A 128 8.64 11.31 -1.46
CA GLU A 128 9.35 12.20 -2.38
C GLU A 128 8.79 12.17 -3.82
N MET A 129 8.50 10.98 -4.34
CA MET A 129 7.93 10.81 -5.68
C MET A 129 6.47 11.27 -5.80
N CYS A 130 5.74 11.38 -4.71
CA CYS A 130 4.32 11.76 -4.71
C CYS A 130 4.11 13.23 -4.31
N ALA A 131 4.96 13.78 -3.47
CA ALA A 131 4.78 15.11 -2.89
C ALA A 131 4.70 16.23 -3.94
N PRO A 132 5.55 16.26 -4.99
CA PRO A 132 5.47 17.30 -6.03
C PRO A 132 4.22 17.21 -6.90
N LEU A 133 3.57 16.03 -6.95
CA LEU A 133 2.38 15.80 -7.77
C LEU A 133 1.09 16.24 -7.06
N GLN A 134 1.13 16.43 -5.75
CA GLN A 134 -0.06 16.77 -4.97
C GLN A 134 -0.68 18.10 -5.41
N HIS A 135 -1.99 18.10 -5.60
CA HIS A 135 -2.75 19.26 -6.09
C HIS A 135 -2.32 19.76 -7.47
N GLN A 136 -1.69 18.88 -8.27
CA GLN A 136 -1.32 19.17 -9.65
C GLN A 136 -2.20 18.39 -10.63
N ILE A 137 -2.21 18.83 -11.88
CA ILE A 137 -2.75 18.06 -12.99
C ILE A 137 -1.62 17.20 -13.55
N VAL A 138 -1.91 15.93 -13.71
CA VAL A 138 -0.95 14.92 -14.15
C VAL A 138 -1.46 14.19 -15.39
N THR A 139 -0.57 13.54 -16.12
CA THR A 139 -0.92 12.72 -17.29
C THR A 139 -0.19 11.38 -17.26
N THR A 140 -0.82 10.36 -17.81
CA THR A 140 -0.16 9.09 -18.17
C THR A 140 0.69 9.20 -19.44
N GLY A 141 0.50 10.26 -20.22
CA GLY A 141 1.29 10.59 -21.40
C GLY A 141 2.50 11.49 -21.09
N VAL A 142 2.88 12.34 -22.06
CA VAL A 142 3.99 13.29 -21.92
C VAL A 142 3.55 14.60 -21.25
N ALA A 143 4.49 15.20 -20.50
CA ALA A 143 4.27 16.51 -19.88
C ALA A 143 3.99 17.56 -20.95
N ARG A 144 3.01 18.43 -20.68
CA ARG A 144 2.56 19.46 -21.61
C ARG A 144 1.88 20.60 -20.88
N GLU A 145 1.57 21.66 -21.62
CA GLU A 145 0.69 22.72 -21.16
C GLU A 145 -0.61 22.66 -21.96
N VAL A 146 -1.74 22.76 -21.27
CA VAL A 146 -3.08 22.74 -21.88
C VAL A 146 -3.90 23.86 -21.28
N ASN A 147 -4.39 24.77 -22.08
CA ASN A 147 -5.22 25.91 -21.64
C ASN A 147 -4.58 26.74 -20.51
N GLY A 148 -3.24 26.91 -20.52
CA GLY A 148 -2.50 27.62 -19.48
C GLY A 148 -2.26 26.82 -18.20
N GLU A 149 -2.71 25.58 -18.14
CA GLU A 149 -2.41 24.65 -17.02
C GLU A 149 -1.24 23.74 -17.36
N ARG A 150 -0.26 23.68 -16.45
CA ARG A 150 0.86 22.75 -16.52
C ARG A 150 0.39 21.35 -16.17
N VAL A 151 0.61 20.38 -17.06
CA VAL A 151 0.30 18.97 -16.89
C VAL A 151 1.61 18.20 -16.73
N LEU A 152 1.83 17.55 -15.58
CA LEU A 152 3.04 16.82 -15.25
C LEU A 152 2.93 15.37 -15.71
N ALA A 153 4.00 14.82 -16.33
CA ALA A 153 4.02 13.41 -16.67
C ALA A 153 4.28 12.54 -15.42
N LEU A 154 3.41 11.57 -15.17
CA LEU A 154 3.59 10.61 -14.08
C LEU A 154 4.87 9.78 -14.23
N ALA A 155 5.30 9.54 -15.48
CA ALA A 155 6.53 8.81 -15.81
C ALA A 155 7.77 9.44 -15.17
N ASP A 156 7.85 10.78 -15.11
CA ASP A 156 8.97 11.52 -14.50
C ASP A 156 9.08 11.27 -13.00
N TYR A 157 8.02 10.76 -12.37
CA TYR A 157 7.93 10.43 -10.95
C TYR A 157 7.86 8.92 -10.69
N GLY A 158 8.33 8.14 -11.66
CA GLY A 158 8.46 6.68 -11.55
C GLY A 158 7.13 5.93 -11.59
N TYR A 159 6.11 6.46 -12.27
CA TYR A 159 4.85 5.73 -12.51
C TYR A 159 5.12 4.39 -13.18
N GLY A 160 4.47 3.33 -12.68
CA GLY A 160 4.72 1.96 -13.11
C GLY A 160 5.87 1.26 -12.37
N HIS A 161 6.72 2.00 -11.61
CA HIS A 161 7.76 1.41 -10.79
C HIS A 161 7.24 1.21 -9.34
N PRO A 162 7.55 0.06 -8.67
CA PRO A 162 7.06 -0.22 -7.32
C PRO A 162 7.37 0.86 -6.26
N ALA A 163 8.51 1.52 -6.37
CA ALA A 163 8.92 2.60 -5.47
C ALA A 163 8.46 4.00 -5.91
N GLY A 164 7.96 4.15 -7.13
CA GLY A 164 7.53 5.42 -7.72
C GLY A 164 6.17 5.91 -7.23
N CYS A 165 5.68 6.96 -7.87
CA CYS A 165 4.32 7.45 -7.61
C CYS A 165 3.28 6.35 -7.98
N GLN A 166 2.17 6.30 -7.25
CA GLN A 166 1.15 5.24 -7.37
C GLN A 166 1.68 3.80 -7.13
N GLY A 167 2.94 3.63 -6.72
CA GLY A 167 3.55 2.33 -6.42
C GLY A 167 3.10 1.70 -5.10
N ILE A 168 3.88 0.76 -4.58
CA ILE A 168 3.57 0.00 -3.36
C ILE A 168 3.35 0.93 -2.15
N ASN A 169 2.29 0.68 -1.38
CA ASN A 169 1.82 1.51 -0.25
C ASN A 169 1.41 2.95 -0.60
N CYS A 170 1.33 3.31 -1.87
CA CYS A 170 0.77 4.60 -2.25
C CYS A 170 -0.76 4.56 -2.14
N THR A 171 -1.32 5.55 -1.44
CA THR A 171 -2.78 5.71 -1.25
C THR A 171 -3.31 6.99 -1.88
N HIS A 172 -2.50 7.69 -2.69
CA HIS A 172 -2.98 8.86 -3.42
C HIS A 172 -4.01 8.44 -4.47
N GLU A 173 -5.06 9.23 -4.55
CA GLU A 173 -6.12 9.10 -5.54
C GLU A 173 -5.84 10.02 -6.71
N MET A 174 -6.35 9.64 -7.87
CA MET A 174 -6.44 10.47 -9.06
C MET A 174 -7.88 10.48 -9.54
N THR A 175 -8.36 11.63 -10.01
CA THR A 175 -9.66 11.74 -10.65
C THR A 175 -9.49 12.29 -12.05
N PRO A 176 -10.25 11.79 -13.05
CA PRO A 176 -10.21 12.35 -14.41
C PRO A 176 -10.40 13.86 -14.38
N TYR A 177 -9.58 14.57 -15.13
CA TYR A 177 -9.59 16.02 -15.20
C TYR A 177 -9.35 16.49 -16.64
N ILE A 178 -10.22 17.33 -17.13
CA ILE A 178 -10.11 17.91 -18.47
C ILE A 178 -9.76 19.40 -18.30
N PRO A 179 -8.52 19.82 -18.65
CA PRO A 179 -8.10 21.22 -18.56
C PRO A 179 -9.03 22.14 -19.35
N GLY A 180 -9.47 23.23 -18.71
CA GLY A 180 -10.43 24.17 -19.29
C GLY A 180 -11.90 23.79 -19.17
N VAL A 181 -12.22 22.59 -18.67
CA VAL A 181 -13.58 22.10 -18.39
C VAL A 181 -13.80 21.90 -16.91
N ASN A 182 -12.85 21.21 -16.24
CA ASN A 182 -12.92 20.97 -14.82
C ASN A 182 -12.13 22.04 -14.04
N TYR A 183 -12.49 22.21 -12.77
CA TYR A 183 -11.74 23.03 -11.81
C TYR A 183 -11.11 22.16 -10.76
N LYS A 184 -9.91 22.56 -10.29
CA LYS A 184 -9.28 21.89 -9.14
C LYS A 184 -10.18 22.04 -7.92
N PRO A 185 -10.42 20.98 -7.14
CA PRO A 185 -11.24 21.07 -5.95
C PRO A 185 -10.57 21.97 -4.89
N ASP A 186 -11.37 22.66 -4.09
CA ASP A 186 -10.89 23.39 -2.94
C ASP A 186 -10.25 22.41 -1.94
N LEU A 187 -9.12 22.85 -1.39
CA LEU A 187 -8.44 22.07 -0.38
C LEU A 187 -9.03 22.32 1.01
N PRO A 188 -9.18 21.28 1.84
CA PRO A 188 -9.45 21.46 3.27
C PRO A 188 -8.38 22.35 3.91
N ASP A 189 -8.76 23.14 4.92
CA ASP A 189 -7.87 24.15 5.53
C ASP A 189 -6.52 23.59 5.98
N HIS A 190 -6.51 22.39 6.56
CA HIS A 190 -5.28 21.72 7.02
C HIS A 190 -4.35 21.25 5.88
N LEU A 191 -4.77 21.35 4.62
CA LEU A 191 -3.95 20.98 3.45
C LEU A 191 -3.60 22.20 2.58
N LYS A 192 -4.26 23.36 2.75
CA LYS A 192 -4.05 24.51 1.86
C LYS A 192 -2.60 24.92 1.78
N ASP A 193 -2.00 25.19 2.93
CA ASP A 193 -0.65 25.74 3.04
C ASP A 193 0.44 24.68 3.19
N LEU A 194 0.07 23.39 3.20
CA LEU A 194 1.02 22.30 3.34
C LEU A 194 1.94 22.21 2.12
N THR A 195 3.24 22.35 2.35
CA THR A 195 4.25 22.21 1.29
C THR A 195 4.60 20.75 0.99
N PRO A 196 5.21 20.45 -0.18
CA PRO A 196 5.72 19.11 -0.48
C PRO A 196 6.71 18.61 0.57
N GLU A 197 7.61 19.49 1.05
CA GLU A 197 8.64 19.20 2.06
C GLU A 197 8.00 18.83 3.40
N GLU A 198 6.97 19.55 3.82
CA GLU A 198 6.21 19.24 5.04
C GLU A 198 5.46 17.91 4.91
N ALA A 199 4.88 17.62 3.75
CA ALA A 199 4.22 16.33 3.51
C ALA A 199 5.22 15.16 3.59
N ILE A 200 6.46 15.33 3.11
CA ILE A 200 7.55 14.36 3.23
C ILE A 200 7.99 14.24 4.70
N ALA A 201 8.17 15.36 5.41
CA ALA A 201 8.51 15.34 6.83
C ALA A 201 7.46 14.60 7.66
N ASN A 202 6.17 14.86 7.41
CA ASN A 202 5.06 14.17 8.04
C ASN A 202 5.08 12.65 7.75
N ALA A 203 5.41 12.24 6.53
CA ALA A 203 5.55 10.83 6.18
C ALA A 203 6.71 10.17 6.95
N ASN A 204 7.82 10.88 7.15
CA ASN A 204 8.96 10.40 7.93
C ASN A 204 8.60 10.24 9.42
N VAL A 205 7.85 11.19 9.99
CA VAL A 205 7.34 11.09 11.38
C VAL A 205 6.42 9.87 11.49
N GLN A 206 5.49 9.67 10.56
CA GLN A 206 4.61 8.51 10.54
C GLN A 206 5.39 7.19 10.41
N ALA A 207 6.47 7.16 9.62
CA ALA A 207 7.33 5.98 9.50
C ALA A 207 8.03 5.64 10.82
N LYS A 208 8.51 6.65 11.57
CA LYS A 208 9.10 6.48 12.92
C LYS A 208 8.05 5.95 13.90
N GLN A 209 6.85 6.53 13.92
CA GLN A 209 5.73 6.05 14.74
C GLN A 209 5.44 4.56 14.47
N ARG A 210 5.30 4.17 13.20
CA ARG A 210 5.07 2.78 12.82
C ARG A 210 6.22 1.84 13.21
N ALA A 211 7.47 2.35 13.23
CA ALA A 211 8.61 1.57 13.71
C ALA A 211 8.51 1.30 15.22
N LEU A 212 8.11 2.29 16.01
CA LEU A 212 7.85 2.14 17.45
C LEU A 212 6.70 1.17 17.72
N GLU A 213 5.59 1.30 17.02
CA GLU A 213 4.44 0.37 17.13
C GLU A 213 4.84 -1.08 16.83
N ARG A 214 5.68 -1.32 15.80
CA ARG A 214 6.24 -2.66 15.52
C ARG A 214 7.12 -3.16 16.66
N SER A 215 7.92 -2.27 17.23
CA SER A 215 8.80 -2.62 18.38
C SER A 215 7.99 -2.96 19.64
N ILE A 216 6.91 -2.23 19.90
CA ILE A 216 5.98 -2.52 21.01
C ILE A 216 5.31 -3.88 20.79
N ARG A 217 4.80 -4.15 19.60
CA ARG A 217 4.17 -5.45 19.27
C ARG A 217 5.15 -6.60 19.48
N LYS A 218 6.40 -6.45 19.01
CA LYS A 218 7.45 -7.46 19.25
C LYS A 218 7.69 -7.68 20.74
N SER A 219 7.74 -6.60 21.54
CA SER A 219 7.92 -6.73 23.00
C SER A 219 6.73 -7.42 23.67
N LYS A 220 5.50 -7.16 23.24
CA LYS A 220 4.29 -7.84 23.74
C LYS A 220 4.26 -9.32 23.37
N GLU A 221 4.67 -9.69 22.16
CA GLU A 221 4.79 -11.10 21.75
C GLU A 221 5.79 -11.86 22.63
N LEU A 222 6.98 -11.26 22.86
CA LEU A 222 8.00 -11.86 23.72
C LEU A 222 7.59 -11.91 25.18
N LEU A 223 6.82 -10.93 25.67
CA LEU A 223 6.22 -10.98 26.99
C LEU A 223 5.25 -12.17 27.11
N HIS A 224 4.38 -12.36 26.13
CA HIS A 224 3.47 -13.51 26.13
C HIS A 224 4.21 -14.85 26.15
N VAL A 225 5.30 -14.97 25.40
CA VAL A 225 6.16 -16.18 25.44
C VAL A 225 6.79 -16.36 26.83
N ALA A 226 7.33 -15.28 27.43
CA ALA A 226 7.92 -15.34 28.77
C ALA A 226 6.89 -15.76 29.83
N GLU A 227 5.64 -15.26 29.72
CA GLU A 227 4.53 -15.65 30.61
C GLU A 227 4.18 -17.16 30.46
N LYS A 228 4.21 -17.70 29.24
CA LYS A 228 3.99 -19.13 28.99
C LYS A 228 5.12 -20.01 29.53
N LEU A 229 6.37 -19.51 29.52
CA LEU A 229 7.52 -20.19 30.08
C LEU A 229 7.60 -20.10 31.64
N GLY A 230 6.84 -19.19 32.24
CA GLY A 230 6.85 -18.93 33.67
C GLY A 230 8.15 -18.28 34.20
N ASP A 231 8.94 -17.65 33.30
CA ASP A 231 10.20 -17.02 33.63
C ASP A 231 9.99 -15.58 34.15
N SER A 232 10.12 -15.41 35.46
CA SER A 232 9.84 -14.14 36.14
C SER A 232 10.80 -13.00 35.75
N GLU A 233 12.05 -13.29 35.40
CA GLU A 233 13.02 -12.28 34.98
C GLU A 233 12.70 -11.79 33.56
N LEU A 234 12.43 -12.71 32.66
CA LEU A 234 11.98 -12.36 31.30
C LEU A 234 10.67 -11.58 31.32
N ILE A 235 9.70 -12.00 32.12
CA ILE A 235 8.42 -11.29 32.30
C ILE A 235 8.67 -9.85 32.75
N SER A 236 9.47 -9.65 33.79
CA SER A 236 9.81 -8.32 34.30
C SER A 236 10.51 -7.46 33.26
N SER A 237 11.50 -8.02 32.56
CA SER A 237 12.25 -7.36 31.49
C SER A 237 11.34 -6.89 30.37
N TYR A 238 10.47 -7.77 29.83
CA TYR A 238 9.59 -7.40 28.73
C TYR A 238 8.43 -6.50 29.13
N LYS A 239 7.90 -6.61 30.36
CA LYS A 239 6.96 -5.62 30.90
C LYS A 239 7.58 -4.22 30.95
N SER A 240 8.81 -4.10 31.37
CA SER A 240 9.55 -2.82 31.37
C SER A 240 9.72 -2.29 29.92
N LYS A 241 10.16 -3.13 28.97
CA LYS A 241 10.30 -2.74 27.56
C LYS A 241 9.01 -2.29 26.88
N VAL A 242 7.86 -2.83 27.29
CA VAL A 242 6.53 -2.39 26.80
C VAL A 242 6.15 -1.03 27.37
N ARG A 243 6.52 -0.73 28.62
CA ARG A 243 6.21 0.55 29.28
C ARG A 243 7.08 1.71 28.84
N MET A 244 8.35 1.44 28.50
CA MET A 244 9.33 2.48 28.10
C MET A 244 9.22 2.94 26.65
N LYS A 245 8.36 2.36 25.84
CA LYS A 245 8.13 2.69 24.42
C LYS A 245 6.74 3.24 24.17
#